data_d26bbccca88941d05c6231039afd1def
#
_entry.id   d26bbccca88941d05c6231039afd1def
#
_cell.length_a   1.000
_cell.length_b   1.000
_cell.length_c   1.000
_cell.angle_alpha   90.00
_cell.angle_beta   90.00
_cell.angle_gamma   90.00
#
_symmetry.space_group_name_H-M   'P 1'
#
loop_
_entity.id
_entity.type
_entity.pdbx_description
1 polymer ?
#
loop_
_entity_poly.entity_id
_entity_poly.type
_entity_poly.pdbx_seq_one_letter_code
_entity_poly.pdbx_strand_id
1 'polypeptide(L)'
;MIKKIVALFLLVVSTSVFADDINLWKKSTLNKIVQKGELVVALEPGYMPFEMKDKRGRIIGYDVDIAKAMAKAMGVKLKIEETAFDGIIAGLLTNKYDIIISGMTITQQRNLKINFSDPYIVVGQTILLNKQYQNEIKTSKDLDNEKYTITAVLGQTGEIAARKFFKNAKVVTFETESEAVSEVLSGRAAAFVNDQPYNTVFMDGKGKDKLVHMDKPLTYEPLAFAIRKGDPDFLNWLNNFLRQIKEDKVVNLHEKLYQKWFVDTKWLQRVQ
;
A
#
# COMPACT_ATOMS: atom_id res chain seq x y z
N MET A 1 88.70 -4.56 7.86
CA MET A 1 87.38 -5.12 8.34
C MET A 1 86.35 -4.03 8.15
N ILE A 2 85.60 -4.10 7.08
CA ILE A 2 84.61 -3.08 6.71
C ILE A 2 83.21 -3.68 7.05
N LYS A 3 82.50 -3.11 8.04
CA LYS A 3 81.15 -3.50 8.38
C LYS A 3 80.21 -2.83 7.40
N LYS A 4 79.51 -3.63 6.58
CA LYS A 4 78.40 -3.18 5.73
C LYS A 4 77.19 -3.02 6.59
N ILE A 5 76.70 -1.80 6.74
CA ILE A 5 75.37 -1.50 7.34
C ILE A 5 74.37 -1.57 6.17
N VAL A 6 73.46 -2.57 6.25
CA VAL A 6 72.31 -2.68 5.36
C VAL A 6 71.18 -1.90 6.01
N ALA A 7 70.85 -0.73 5.43
CA ALA A 7 69.65 0.03 5.82
C ALA A 7 68.43 -0.56 5.12
N LEU A 8 67.57 -1.15 5.90
CA LEU A 8 66.26 -1.69 5.45
C LEU A 8 65.26 -0.52 5.35
N PHE A 9 64.99 -0.02 4.14
CA PHE A 9 63.93 0.96 3.91
C PHE A 9 62.58 0.25 3.95
N LEU A 10 61.84 0.39 5.04
CA LEU A 10 60.42 0.00 5.15
C LEU A 10 59.59 1.01 4.33
N LEU A 11 59.16 0.62 3.15
CA LEU A 11 58.22 1.37 2.34
C LEU A 11 56.81 1.18 2.98
N VAL A 12 56.38 2.13 3.80
CA VAL A 12 54.99 2.19 4.28
C VAL A 12 54.12 2.67 3.11
N VAL A 13 53.55 1.73 2.39
CA VAL A 13 52.47 2.03 1.45
C VAL A 13 51.22 2.37 2.26
N SER A 14 51.01 3.65 2.51
CA SER A 14 49.73 4.16 2.99
C SER A 14 48.71 3.99 1.88
N THR A 15 47.97 2.90 1.92
CA THR A 15 46.72 2.78 1.17
C THR A 15 45.75 3.79 1.77
N SER A 16 45.67 4.97 1.16
CA SER A 16 44.57 5.88 1.35
C SER A 16 43.31 5.13 0.88
N VAL A 17 42.60 4.51 1.82
CA VAL A 17 41.24 4.10 1.60
C VAL A 17 40.52 5.42 1.33
N PHE A 18 40.24 5.71 0.05
CA PHE A 18 39.26 6.71 -0.31
C PHE A 18 37.93 6.17 0.27
N ALA A 19 37.62 6.56 1.49
CA ALA A 19 36.25 6.51 1.96
C ALA A 19 35.51 7.43 0.98
N ASP A 20 34.83 6.84 0.01
CA ASP A 20 33.81 7.55 -0.76
C ASP A 20 32.97 8.26 0.28
N ASP A 21 33.02 9.58 0.30
CA ASP A 21 32.19 10.41 1.15
C ASP A 21 30.74 9.98 0.84
N ILE A 22 30.21 9.07 1.65
CA ILE A 22 28.82 8.64 1.53
C ILE A 22 27.99 9.84 1.95
N ASN A 23 27.78 10.75 1.01
CA ASN A 23 26.98 11.92 1.22
C ASN A 23 25.51 11.50 1.21
N LEU A 24 25.07 10.91 2.34
CA LEU A 24 23.70 10.45 2.56
C LEU A 24 22.69 11.54 2.28
N TRP A 25 23.05 12.80 2.57
CA TRP A 25 22.23 13.96 2.31
C TRP A 25 21.93 14.13 0.80
N LYS A 26 22.91 13.99 -0.09
CA LYS A 26 22.70 14.08 -1.55
C LYS A 26 21.91 12.91 -2.12
N LYS A 27 21.94 11.74 -1.44
CA LYS A 27 21.22 10.54 -1.87
C LYS A 27 19.78 10.50 -1.36
N SER A 28 19.46 11.26 -0.30
CA SER A 28 18.12 11.28 0.30
C SER A 28 17.03 11.68 -0.70
N THR A 29 15.98 10.87 -0.82
CA THR A 29 14.80 11.16 -1.65
C THR A 29 14.08 12.39 -1.12
N LEU A 30 14.03 12.59 0.21
CA LEU A 30 13.44 13.78 0.83
C LEU A 30 14.06 15.06 0.29
N ASN A 31 15.41 15.13 0.27
CA ASN A 31 16.11 16.30 -0.23
C ASN A 31 15.88 16.52 -1.73
N LYS A 32 15.82 15.46 -2.53
CA LYS A 32 15.49 15.55 -3.97
C LYS A 32 14.09 16.09 -4.19
N ILE A 33 13.09 15.64 -3.40
CA ILE A 33 11.71 16.12 -3.45
C ILE A 33 11.67 17.63 -3.15
N VAL A 34 12.34 18.07 -2.07
CA VAL A 34 12.35 19.48 -1.66
C VAL A 34 13.06 20.34 -2.71
N GLN A 35 14.20 19.91 -3.24
CA GLN A 35 14.91 20.63 -4.30
C GLN A 35 14.13 20.72 -5.61
N LYS A 36 13.45 19.64 -6.00
CA LYS A 36 12.59 19.59 -7.18
C LYS A 36 11.31 20.40 -7.01
N GLY A 37 10.86 20.60 -5.76
CA GLY A 37 9.59 21.26 -5.44
C GLY A 37 8.37 20.41 -5.74
N GLU A 38 8.51 19.08 -5.86
CA GLU A 38 7.45 18.17 -6.23
C GLU A 38 7.61 16.80 -5.56
N LEU A 39 6.54 16.31 -4.93
CA LEU A 39 6.38 14.94 -4.42
C LEU A 39 5.55 14.13 -5.43
N VAL A 40 6.13 13.06 -5.98
CA VAL A 40 5.43 12.14 -6.89
C VAL A 40 4.99 10.90 -6.12
N VAL A 41 3.68 10.72 -5.99
CA VAL A 41 3.04 9.62 -5.26
C VAL A 41 2.38 8.66 -6.23
N ALA A 42 2.71 7.38 -6.14
CA ALA A 42 2.02 6.35 -6.89
C ALA A 42 0.85 5.77 -6.09
N LEU A 43 -0.25 5.51 -6.78
CA LEU A 43 -1.41 4.81 -6.25
C LEU A 43 -2.22 4.12 -7.35
N GLU A 44 -3.04 3.14 -6.97
CA GLU A 44 -4.01 2.45 -7.83
C GLU A 44 -5.41 2.99 -7.51
N PRO A 45 -6.08 3.74 -8.44
CA PRO A 45 -7.29 4.49 -8.10
C PRO A 45 -8.59 3.66 -8.21
N GLY A 46 -8.64 2.49 -7.58
CA GLY A 46 -9.80 1.59 -7.51
C GLY A 46 -10.15 1.17 -6.09
N TYR A 47 -9.28 1.47 -5.14
CA TYR A 47 -9.32 0.94 -3.79
C TYR A 47 -10.05 1.88 -2.79
N MET A 48 -11.38 1.83 -2.79
CA MET A 48 -12.22 2.61 -1.85
C MET A 48 -12.05 2.13 -0.39
N PRO A 49 -12.03 3.02 0.60
CA PRO A 49 -12.10 4.49 0.57
C PRO A 49 -10.73 5.17 0.54
N PHE A 50 -9.64 4.44 0.28
CA PHE A 50 -8.27 4.94 0.31
C PHE A 50 -7.97 5.83 -0.90
N GLU A 51 -8.22 5.33 -2.12
CA GLU A 51 -8.11 6.08 -3.38
C GLU A 51 -9.11 5.58 -4.43
N MET A 52 -9.78 6.53 -5.09
CA MET A 52 -10.75 6.23 -6.15
C MET A 52 -10.98 7.45 -7.04
N LYS A 53 -11.53 7.22 -8.23
CA LYS A 53 -11.98 8.30 -9.12
C LYS A 53 -13.40 8.72 -8.76
N ASP A 54 -13.62 10.03 -8.66
CA ASP A 54 -14.96 10.59 -8.58
C ASP A 54 -15.61 10.66 -9.96
N LYS A 55 -16.90 11.02 -10.04
CA LYS A 55 -17.65 11.16 -11.31
C LYS A 55 -17.06 12.17 -12.29
N ARG A 56 -16.14 13.02 -11.83
CA ARG A 56 -15.43 14.01 -12.66
C ARG A 56 -14.01 13.54 -13.02
N GLY A 57 -13.66 12.28 -12.73
CA GLY A 57 -12.35 11.71 -13.00
C GLY A 57 -11.25 12.16 -12.04
N ARG A 58 -11.56 12.88 -10.96
CA ARG A 58 -10.57 13.33 -9.99
C ARG A 58 -10.29 12.22 -9.00
N ILE A 59 -9.02 12.02 -8.67
CA ILE A 59 -8.61 11.06 -7.64
C ILE A 59 -8.85 11.67 -6.26
N ILE A 60 -9.60 10.96 -5.43
CA ILE A 60 -9.98 11.33 -4.08
C ILE A 60 -9.85 10.12 -3.16
N GLY A 61 -9.76 10.33 -1.86
CA GLY A 61 -9.69 9.25 -0.88
C GLY A 61 -8.83 9.62 0.30
N TYR A 62 -8.75 8.69 1.24
CA TYR A 62 -7.97 8.84 2.47
C TYR A 62 -6.48 9.01 2.16
N ASP A 63 -5.90 8.11 1.34
CA ASP A 63 -4.48 8.14 0.97
C ASP A 63 -4.14 9.38 0.15
N VAL A 64 -5.08 9.83 -0.69
CA VAL A 64 -4.93 11.09 -1.44
C VAL A 64 -4.87 12.32 -0.53
N ASP A 65 -5.69 12.36 0.52
CA ASP A 65 -5.68 13.47 1.47
C ASP A 65 -4.45 13.42 2.39
N ILE A 66 -3.95 12.23 2.76
CA ILE A 66 -2.65 12.05 3.42
C ILE A 66 -1.52 12.55 2.51
N ALA A 67 -1.50 12.18 1.23
CA ALA A 67 -0.49 12.64 0.27
C ALA A 67 -0.48 14.17 0.12
N LYS A 68 -1.66 14.81 0.08
CA LYS A 68 -1.78 16.28 0.07
C LYS A 68 -1.22 16.91 1.35
N ALA A 69 -1.52 16.33 2.51
CA ALA A 69 -0.99 16.82 3.78
C ALA A 69 0.54 16.66 3.84
N MET A 70 1.07 15.56 3.33
CA MET A 70 2.51 15.29 3.24
C MET A 70 3.21 16.31 2.34
N ALA A 71 2.71 16.54 1.12
CA ALA A 71 3.26 17.52 0.19
C ALA A 71 3.22 18.94 0.79
N LYS A 72 2.13 19.30 1.48
CA LYS A 72 2.01 20.58 2.19
C LYS A 72 3.04 20.72 3.31
N ALA A 73 3.28 19.64 4.09
CA ALA A 73 4.28 19.65 5.16
C ALA A 73 5.71 19.80 4.63
N MET A 74 5.99 19.29 3.42
CA MET A 74 7.28 19.46 2.73
C MET A 74 7.38 20.81 2.01
N GLY A 75 6.31 21.58 1.86
CA GLY A 75 6.28 22.83 1.09
C GLY A 75 6.41 22.63 -0.43
N VAL A 76 5.97 21.48 -0.96
CA VAL A 76 6.11 21.09 -2.37
C VAL A 76 4.74 20.83 -3.03
N LYS A 77 4.74 20.72 -4.37
CA LYS A 77 3.55 20.32 -5.12
C LYS A 77 3.36 18.80 -5.03
N LEU A 78 2.11 18.34 -5.03
CA LEU A 78 1.77 16.93 -5.16
C LEU A 78 1.54 16.58 -6.63
N LYS A 79 2.19 15.53 -7.11
CA LYS A 79 1.85 14.84 -8.36
C LYS A 79 1.42 13.43 -8.03
N ILE A 80 0.27 13.01 -8.54
CA ILE A 80 -0.20 11.63 -8.44
C ILE A 80 0.13 10.90 -9.74
N GLU A 81 0.71 9.72 -9.63
CA GLU A 81 0.99 8.81 -10.72
C GLU A 81 0.11 7.57 -10.57
N GLU A 82 -0.87 7.45 -11.47
CA GLU A 82 -1.75 6.29 -11.51
C GLU A 82 -1.04 5.08 -12.09
N THR A 83 -1.15 3.92 -11.44
CA THR A 83 -0.53 2.69 -11.93
C THR A 83 -1.29 1.46 -11.43
N ALA A 84 -1.24 0.36 -12.18
CA ALA A 84 -1.76 -0.91 -11.72
C ALA A 84 -0.95 -1.43 -10.51
N PHE A 85 -1.63 -2.08 -9.57
CA PHE A 85 -1.03 -2.47 -8.29
C PHE A 85 0.10 -3.49 -8.44
N ASP A 86 -0.02 -4.44 -9.36
CA ASP A 86 0.99 -5.47 -9.63
C ASP A 86 2.34 -4.91 -10.12
N GLY A 87 2.31 -3.75 -10.82
CA GLY A 87 3.50 -3.03 -11.30
C GLY A 87 4.05 -1.97 -10.36
N ILE A 88 3.34 -1.63 -9.28
CA ILE A 88 3.63 -0.45 -8.46
C ILE A 88 5.01 -0.51 -7.77
N ILE A 89 5.45 -1.67 -7.29
CA ILE A 89 6.78 -1.83 -6.70
C ILE A 89 7.89 -1.67 -7.76
N ALA A 90 7.69 -2.23 -8.95
CA ALA A 90 8.67 -2.11 -10.03
C ALA A 90 8.88 -0.64 -10.46
N GLY A 91 7.78 0.13 -10.53
CA GLY A 91 7.85 1.56 -10.80
C GLY A 91 8.60 2.35 -9.72
N LEU A 92 8.43 2.01 -8.43
CA LEU A 92 9.18 2.61 -7.33
C LEU A 92 10.69 2.34 -7.47
N LEU A 93 11.06 1.10 -7.76
CA LEU A 93 12.46 0.69 -7.90
C LEU A 93 13.15 1.32 -9.11
N THR A 94 12.40 1.64 -10.17
CA THR A 94 12.89 2.34 -11.37
C THR A 94 12.79 3.87 -11.28
N ASN A 95 12.50 4.44 -10.11
CA ASN A 95 12.39 5.87 -9.84
C ASN A 95 11.31 6.61 -10.68
N LYS A 96 10.23 5.93 -11.06
CA LYS A 96 9.09 6.60 -11.71
C LYS A 96 8.38 7.56 -10.75
N TYR A 97 8.42 7.27 -9.46
CA TYR A 97 7.84 8.07 -8.38
C TYR A 97 8.68 7.95 -7.11
N ASP A 98 8.39 8.80 -6.15
CA ASP A 98 9.18 8.92 -4.93
C ASP A 98 8.71 7.96 -3.84
N ILE A 99 7.41 7.72 -3.76
CA ILE A 99 6.73 6.98 -2.70
C ILE A 99 5.47 6.30 -3.23
N ILE A 100 5.10 5.17 -2.63
CA ILE A 100 3.79 4.54 -2.81
C ILE A 100 2.93 4.87 -1.59
N ILE A 101 1.73 5.42 -1.84
CA ILE A 101 0.67 5.62 -0.85
C ILE A 101 -0.60 5.06 -1.49
N SER A 102 -0.87 3.76 -1.27
CA SER A 102 -1.92 3.00 -1.96
C SER A 102 -2.29 1.74 -1.16
N GLY A 103 -2.68 1.93 0.10
CA GLY A 103 -3.11 0.81 0.94
C GLY A 103 -2.15 -0.38 0.98
N MET A 104 -0.85 -0.15 0.84
CA MET A 104 0.09 -1.25 0.68
C MET A 104 0.41 -1.94 1.99
N THR A 105 0.02 -3.20 2.13
CA THR A 105 0.33 -4.04 3.28
C THR A 105 1.83 -4.31 3.40
N ILE A 106 2.37 -4.16 4.61
CA ILE A 106 3.71 -4.65 4.96
C ILE A 106 3.70 -6.17 4.92
N THR A 107 4.45 -6.76 4.00
CA THR A 107 4.75 -8.20 4.01
C THR A 107 6.26 -8.42 4.04
N GLN A 108 6.70 -9.55 4.61
CA GLN A 108 8.13 -9.88 4.63
C GLN A 108 8.70 -9.93 3.20
N GLN A 109 7.94 -10.49 2.25
CA GLN A 109 8.37 -10.59 0.86
C GLN A 109 8.54 -9.21 0.20
N ARG A 110 7.61 -8.28 0.41
CA ARG A 110 7.73 -6.90 -0.07
C ARG A 110 8.89 -6.18 0.62
N ASN A 111 9.06 -6.40 1.93
CA ASN A 111 10.12 -5.78 2.72
C ASN A 111 11.54 -6.25 2.34
N LEU A 112 11.69 -7.38 1.65
CA LEU A 112 12.96 -7.76 1.03
C LEU A 112 13.35 -6.83 -0.12
N LYS A 113 12.40 -6.17 -0.79
CA LYS A 113 12.63 -5.32 -1.97
C LYS A 113 12.57 -3.82 -1.67
N ILE A 114 11.69 -3.40 -0.78
CA ILE A 114 11.40 -2.00 -0.45
C ILE A 114 11.39 -1.80 1.07
N ASN A 115 11.42 -0.54 1.53
CA ASN A 115 11.21 -0.19 2.92
C ASN A 115 9.79 0.34 3.13
N PHE A 116 9.28 0.20 4.35
CA PHE A 116 7.98 0.69 4.78
C PHE A 116 8.13 1.68 5.93
N SER A 117 7.25 2.68 5.98
CA SER A 117 7.03 3.47 7.18
C SER A 117 6.40 2.63 8.31
N ASP A 118 6.24 3.20 9.49
CA ASP A 118 5.31 2.67 10.47
C ASP A 118 3.91 2.57 9.85
N PRO A 119 3.07 1.60 10.27
CA PRO A 119 1.72 1.46 9.76
C PRO A 119 0.87 2.70 10.04
N TYR A 120 0.16 3.21 9.03
CA TYR A 120 -0.80 4.30 9.25
C TYR A 120 -2.19 3.79 9.64
N ILE A 121 -2.56 2.60 9.18
CA ILE A 121 -3.81 1.90 9.53
C ILE A 121 -3.56 0.38 9.52
N VAL A 122 -4.36 -0.37 10.29
CA VAL A 122 -4.37 -1.83 10.27
C VAL A 122 -5.75 -2.29 9.89
N VAL A 123 -5.83 -3.19 8.93
CA VAL A 123 -7.06 -3.78 8.42
C VAL A 123 -6.95 -5.31 8.39
N GLY A 124 -7.85 -6.01 7.74
CA GLY A 124 -7.79 -7.46 7.52
C GLY A 124 -8.53 -7.84 6.26
N GLN A 125 -8.12 -8.94 5.63
CA GLN A 125 -8.84 -9.51 4.50
C GLN A 125 -10.16 -10.10 4.97
N THR A 126 -11.24 -9.75 4.28
CA THR A 126 -12.60 -10.26 4.51
C THR A 126 -13.20 -10.76 3.19
N ILE A 127 -14.44 -11.22 3.24
CA ILE A 127 -15.04 -11.89 2.08
C ILE A 127 -16.37 -11.20 1.73
N LEU A 128 -16.52 -10.79 0.48
CA LEU A 128 -17.84 -10.51 -0.10
C LEU A 128 -18.35 -11.77 -0.78
N LEU A 129 -19.41 -12.35 -0.23
CA LEU A 129 -20.05 -13.55 -0.72
C LEU A 129 -21.25 -13.18 -1.58
N ASN A 130 -21.43 -13.81 -2.75
CA ASN A 130 -22.68 -13.68 -3.48
C ASN A 130 -23.84 -14.28 -2.66
N LYS A 131 -24.92 -13.51 -2.49
CA LYS A 131 -26.06 -13.84 -1.62
C LYS A 131 -26.75 -15.17 -1.98
N GLN A 132 -26.65 -15.63 -3.23
CA GLN A 132 -27.22 -16.92 -3.64
C GLN A 132 -26.62 -18.09 -2.85
N TYR A 133 -25.39 -17.98 -2.37
CA TYR A 133 -24.68 -19.01 -1.61
C TYR A 133 -24.81 -18.88 -0.08
N GLN A 134 -25.50 -17.84 0.42
CA GLN A 134 -25.60 -17.55 1.86
C GLN A 134 -26.18 -18.69 2.71
N ASN A 135 -26.98 -19.58 2.11
CA ASN A 135 -27.57 -20.73 2.81
C ASN A 135 -26.60 -21.92 2.88
N GLU A 136 -25.68 -22.05 1.94
CA GLU A 136 -24.70 -23.13 1.87
C GLU A 136 -23.40 -22.77 2.58
N ILE A 137 -22.97 -21.49 2.50
CA ILE A 137 -21.72 -20.97 3.04
C ILE A 137 -22.01 -20.17 4.30
N LYS A 138 -21.66 -20.71 5.47
CA LYS A 138 -21.82 -20.07 6.78
C LYS A 138 -20.51 -19.58 7.36
N THR A 139 -19.40 -20.19 6.96
CA THR A 139 -18.05 -19.86 7.40
C THR A 139 -17.11 -19.78 6.20
N SER A 140 -15.98 -19.12 6.36
CA SER A 140 -14.95 -19.08 5.31
C SER A 140 -14.46 -20.47 4.90
N LYS A 141 -14.50 -21.45 5.80
CA LYS A 141 -14.09 -22.84 5.48
C LYS A 141 -15.00 -23.51 4.45
N ASP A 142 -16.27 -23.15 4.43
CA ASP A 142 -17.25 -23.74 3.49
C ASP A 142 -16.96 -23.33 2.03
N LEU A 143 -16.20 -22.21 1.83
CA LEU A 143 -15.73 -21.75 0.52
C LEU A 143 -14.57 -22.60 -0.04
N ASP A 144 -13.88 -23.39 0.79
CA ASP A 144 -12.75 -24.20 0.32
C ASP A 144 -13.21 -25.49 -0.36
N ASN A 145 -13.90 -25.34 -1.47
CA ASN A 145 -14.48 -26.43 -2.26
C ASN A 145 -14.32 -26.14 -3.77
N GLU A 146 -14.02 -27.16 -4.56
CA GLU A 146 -13.76 -27.06 -6.01
C GLU A 146 -14.92 -26.48 -6.83
N LYS A 147 -16.15 -26.56 -6.31
CA LYS A 147 -17.35 -26.00 -6.97
C LYS A 147 -17.37 -24.47 -6.94
N TYR A 148 -16.56 -23.80 -6.08
CA TYR A 148 -16.58 -22.37 -5.94
C TYR A 148 -15.40 -21.71 -6.65
N THR A 149 -15.69 -20.57 -7.29
CA THR A 149 -14.69 -19.62 -7.77
C THR A 149 -14.62 -18.45 -6.82
N ILE A 150 -13.40 -18.10 -6.42
CA ILE A 150 -13.09 -16.96 -5.55
C ILE A 150 -12.28 -15.96 -6.36
N THR A 151 -12.64 -14.69 -6.31
CA THR A 151 -11.91 -13.62 -7.00
C THR A 151 -11.05 -12.82 -6.04
N ALA A 152 -9.96 -12.26 -6.54
CA ALA A 152 -9.07 -11.34 -5.84
C ALA A 152 -8.38 -10.42 -6.86
N VAL A 153 -7.70 -9.38 -6.39
CA VAL A 153 -6.90 -8.50 -7.25
C VAL A 153 -5.46 -9.01 -7.34
N LEU A 154 -4.93 -9.03 -8.56
CA LEU A 154 -3.58 -9.51 -8.87
C LEU A 154 -2.51 -8.73 -8.08
N GLY A 155 -1.60 -9.45 -7.42
CA GLY A 155 -0.49 -8.87 -6.65
C GLY A 155 -0.87 -8.30 -5.28
N GLN A 156 -2.16 -8.26 -4.93
CA GLN A 156 -2.63 -7.83 -3.61
C GLN A 156 -2.59 -8.97 -2.58
N THR A 157 -2.64 -8.61 -1.29
CA THR A 157 -2.65 -9.60 -0.20
C THR A 157 -3.97 -10.38 -0.14
N GLY A 158 -5.04 -9.88 -0.73
CA GLY A 158 -6.28 -10.62 -0.97
C GLY A 158 -6.07 -11.89 -1.82
N GLU A 159 -5.26 -11.82 -2.88
CA GLU A 159 -4.86 -13.00 -3.66
C GLU A 159 -4.06 -13.98 -2.81
N ILE A 160 -3.07 -13.49 -2.05
CA ILE A 160 -2.24 -14.32 -1.17
C ILE A 160 -3.11 -15.03 -0.13
N ALA A 161 -4.05 -14.30 0.48
CA ALA A 161 -5.00 -14.85 1.44
C ALA A 161 -5.93 -15.89 0.78
N ALA A 162 -6.51 -15.57 -0.38
CA ALA A 162 -7.39 -16.50 -1.09
C ALA A 162 -6.68 -17.84 -1.40
N ARG A 163 -5.48 -17.79 -1.97
CA ARG A 163 -4.69 -19.00 -2.27
C ARG A 163 -4.21 -19.75 -1.02
N LYS A 164 -4.03 -19.07 0.10
CA LYS A 164 -3.62 -19.68 1.37
C LYS A 164 -4.78 -20.41 2.05
N PHE A 165 -5.96 -19.81 2.09
CA PHE A 165 -7.10 -20.30 2.88
C PHE A 165 -8.04 -21.20 2.07
N PHE A 166 -8.05 -21.07 0.73
CA PHE A 166 -8.97 -21.79 -0.16
C PHE A 166 -8.20 -22.60 -1.18
N LYS A 167 -7.63 -23.71 -0.72
CA LYS A 167 -6.74 -24.58 -1.54
C LYS A 167 -7.48 -25.41 -2.56
N ASN A 168 -8.73 -25.77 -2.28
CA ASN A 168 -9.57 -26.59 -3.13
C ASN A 168 -10.43 -25.74 -4.07
N ALA A 169 -10.74 -24.48 -3.69
CA ALA A 169 -11.51 -23.58 -4.54
C ALA A 169 -10.66 -23.04 -5.70
N LYS A 170 -11.32 -22.67 -6.79
CA LYS A 170 -10.68 -22.01 -7.91
C LYS A 170 -10.45 -20.51 -7.59
N VAL A 171 -9.20 -20.06 -7.50
CA VAL A 171 -8.85 -18.65 -7.32
C VAL A 171 -8.54 -18.02 -8.67
N VAL A 172 -9.28 -16.96 -9.04
CA VAL A 172 -9.12 -16.16 -10.27
C VAL A 172 -8.79 -14.73 -9.90
N THR A 173 -7.78 -14.15 -10.54
CA THR A 173 -7.33 -12.78 -10.29
C THR A 173 -7.70 -11.84 -11.42
N PHE A 174 -7.93 -10.57 -11.08
CA PHE A 174 -8.26 -9.47 -11.99
C PHE A 174 -7.31 -8.30 -11.74
N GLU A 175 -7.23 -7.38 -12.67
CA GLU A 175 -6.35 -6.19 -12.51
C GLU A 175 -6.93 -5.18 -11.54
N THR A 176 -8.27 -5.11 -11.43
CA THR A 176 -8.96 -4.12 -10.59
C THR A 176 -10.00 -4.75 -9.66
N GLU A 177 -10.29 -4.07 -8.55
CA GLU A 177 -11.38 -4.46 -7.63
C GLU A 177 -12.74 -4.49 -8.32
N SER A 178 -12.98 -3.53 -9.22
CA SER A 178 -14.24 -3.42 -9.95
C SER A 178 -14.49 -4.65 -10.83
N GLU A 179 -13.48 -5.15 -11.52
CA GLU A 179 -13.58 -6.37 -12.31
C GLU A 179 -13.81 -7.59 -11.42
N ALA A 180 -12.99 -7.76 -10.38
CA ALA A 180 -13.07 -8.90 -9.47
C ALA A 180 -14.44 -9.01 -8.78
N VAL A 181 -14.98 -7.89 -8.27
CA VAL A 181 -16.28 -7.88 -7.59
C VAL A 181 -17.46 -8.01 -8.57
N SER A 182 -17.31 -7.57 -9.82
CA SER A 182 -18.34 -7.73 -10.86
C SER A 182 -18.61 -9.19 -11.19
N GLU A 183 -17.59 -10.06 -11.11
CA GLU A 183 -17.76 -11.50 -11.27
C GLU A 183 -18.65 -12.09 -10.16
N VAL A 184 -18.48 -11.59 -8.93
CA VAL A 184 -19.30 -12.01 -7.79
C VAL A 184 -20.73 -11.47 -7.91
N LEU A 185 -20.89 -10.20 -8.29
CA LEU A 185 -22.22 -9.60 -8.49
C LEU A 185 -23.05 -10.29 -9.56
N SER A 186 -22.38 -10.78 -10.62
CA SER A 186 -23.03 -11.49 -11.73
C SER A 186 -23.28 -12.98 -11.45
N GLY A 187 -22.80 -13.51 -10.31
CA GLY A 187 -22.92 -14.93 -9.96
C GLY A 187 -21.93 -15.85 -10.67
N ARG A 188 -20.99 -15.32 -11.46
CA ARG A 188 -19.90 -16.12 -12.08
C ARG A 188 -18.83 -16.55 -11.09
N ALA A 189 -18.69 -15.81 -9.98
CA ALA A 189 -17.86 -16.21 -8.84
C ALA A 189 -18.70 -16.24 -7.56
N ALA A 190 -18.29 -17.08 -6.61
CA ALA A 190 -18.96 -17.21 -5.34
C ALA A 190 -18.58 -16.09 -4.37
N ALA A 191 -17.32 -15.68 -4.37
CA ALA A 191 -16.81 -14.73 -3.38
C ALA A 191 -15.64 -13.88 -3.92
N PHE A 192 -15.46 -12.69 -3.32
CA PHE A 192 -14.33 -11.81 -3.50
C PHE A 192 -13.60 -11.64 -2.17
N VAL A 193 -12.28 -11.78 -2.17
CA VAL A 193 -11.43 -11.57 -1.00
C VAL A 193 -10.69 -10.25 -1.15
N ASN A 194 -10.96 -9.33 -0.22
CA ASN A 194 -10.31 -8.01 -0.19
C ASN A 194 -10.36 -7.43 1.23
N ASP A 195 -9.70 -6.31 1.43
CA ASP A 195 -9.65 -5.62 2.71
C ASP A 195 -11.02 -5.21 3.22
N GLN A 196 -11.20 -5.33 4.55
CA GLN A 196 -12.44 -5.03 5.24
C GLN A 196 -13.02 -3.64 4.88
N PRO A 197 -12.25 -2.55 4.84
CA PRO A 197 -12.82 -1.23 4.53
C PRO A 197 -13.43 -1.16 3.13
N TYR A 198 -12.76 -1.73 2.12
CA TYR A 198 -13.32 -1.81 0.77
C TYR A 198 -14.64 -2.58 0.76
N ASN A 199 -14.63 -3.77 1.36
CA ASN A 199 -15.80 -4.64 1.40
C ASN A 199 -16.97 -3.98 2.13
N THR A 200 -16.70 -3.29 3.26
CA THR A 200 -17.72 -2.55 4.02
C THR A 200 -18.36 -1.45 3.17
N VAL A 201 -17.54 -0.61 2.57
CA VAL A 201 -17.99 0.50 1.72
C VAL A 201 -18.75 -0.01 0.50
N PHE A 202 -18.29 -1.11 -0.11
CA PHE A 202 -18.97 -1.70 -1.26
C PHE A 202 -20.36 -2.24 -0.89
N MET A 203 -20.51 -2.80 0.29
CA MET A 203 -21.82 -3.24 0.82
C MET A 203 -22.79 -2.09 1.03
N ASP A 204 -22.32 -0.92 1.51
CA ASP A 204 -23.17 0.26 1.70
C ASP A 204 -23.66 0.86 0.37
N GLY A 205 -23.02 0.52 -0.72
CA GLY A 205 -23.35 0.95 -2.09
C GLY A 205 -23.91 -0.18 -2.96
N LYS A 206 -23.15 -0.53 -3.98
CA LYS A 206 -23.55 -1.48 -5.06
C LYS A 206 -23.75 -2.93 -4.59
N GLY A 207 -23.16 -3.31 -3.46
CA GLY A 207 -23.24 -4.66 -2.90
C GLY A 207 -24.55 -4.94 -2.14
N LYS A 208 -25.27 -3.89 -1.72
CA LYS A 208 -26.53 -3.98 -0.99
C LYS A 208 -27.50 -4.90 -1.74
N ASP A 209 -28.16 -5.80 -1.06
CA ASP A 209 -29.14 -6.77 -1.58
C ASP A 209 -28.58 -7.90 -2.45
N LYS A 210 -27.35 -7.82 -2.96
CA LYS A 210 -26.73 -8.85 -3.83
C LYS A 210 -25.64 -9.65 -3.15
N LEU A 211 -24.96 -9.06 -2.18
CA LEU A 211 -23.83 -9.67 -1.49
C LEU A 211 -24.09 -9.81 0.00
N VAL A 212 -23.26 -10.61 0.66
CA VAL A 212 -23.16 -10.74 2.12
C VAL A 212 -21.71 -10.48 2.51
N HIS A 213 -21.47 -9.59 3.44
CA HIS A 213 -20.13 -9.36 3.98
C HIS A 213 -19.86 -10.34 5.12
N MET A 214 -18.97 -11.26 4.91
CA MET A 214 -18.39 -12.10 5.95
C MET A 214 -17.24 -11.33 6.58
N ASP A 215 -17.54 -10.50 7.57
CA ASP A 215 -16.69 -9.44 8.12
C ASP A 215 -15.60 -9.92 9.09
N LYS A 216 -15.58 -11.22 9.43
CA LYS A 216 -14.53 -11.79 10.25
C LYS A 216 -13.20 -11.80 9.49
N PRO A 217 -12.17 -11.07 9.94
CA PRO A 217 -10.90 -10.99 9.23
C PRO A 217 -10.20 -12.35 9.15
N LEU A 218 -9.65 -12.64 7.97
CA LEU A 218 -8.80 -13.81 7.71
C LEU A 218 -7.34 -13.54 8.07
N THR A 219 -6.91 -12.27 8.00
CA THR A 219 -5.51 -11.85 8.10
C THR A 219 -5.37 -10.59 8.95
N TYR A 220 -4.10 -10.22 9.20
CA TYR A 220 -3.69 -8.97 9.81
C TYR A 220 -2.89 -8.18 8.77
N GLU A 221 -3.39 -7.02 8.36
CA GLU A 221 -2.87 -6.23 7.26
C GLU A 221 -2.45 -4.84 7.75
N PRO A 222 -1.18 -4.64 8.17
CA PRO A 222 -0.66 -3.32 8.49
C PRO A 222 -0.34 -2.57 7.19
N LEU A 223 -1.09 -1.51 6.88
CA LEU A 223 -0.89 -0.68 5.69
C LEU A 223 0.10 0.44 5.99
N ALA A 224 1.09 0.63 5.11
CA ALA A 224 2.16 1.60 5.30
C ALA A 224 2.59 2.26 3.97
N PHE A 225 3.26 3.40 4.08
CA PHE A 225 3.91 4.02 2.93
C PHE A 225 5.14 3.22 2.53
N ALA A 226 5.35 3.05 1.22
CA ALA A 226 6.48 2.28 0.73
C ALA A 226 7.48 3.17 -0.02
N ILE A 227 8.76 3.01 0.28
CA ILE A 227 9.88 3.74 -0.32
C ILE A 227 11.00 2.79 -0.73
N ARG A 228 11.92 3.29 -1.54
CA ARG A 228 13.15 2.55 -1.87
C ARG A 228 14.00 2.28 -0.63
N LYS A 229 14.74 1.19 -0.65
CA LYS A 229 15.72 0.87 0.40
C LYS A 229 16.88 1.86 0.40
N GLY A 230 17.54 1.99 1.56
CA GLY A 230 18.76 2.79 1.70
C GLY A 230 18.52 4.29 1.89
N ASP A 231 17.30 4.70 2.27
CA ASP A 231 16.94 6.09 2.53
C ASP A 231 16.43 6.30 3.98
N PRO A 232 17.33 6.25 4.97
CA PRO A 232 16.93 6.39 6.37
C PRO A 232 16.38 7.78 6.69
N ASP A 233 16.83 8.84 5.99
CA ASP A 233 16.32 10.20 6.20
C ASP A 233 14.86 10.32 5.83
N PHE A 234 14.51 9.82 4.64
CA PHE A 234 13.13 9.87 4.18
C PHE A 234 12.22 8.99 5.07
N LEU A 235 12.69 7.80 5.44
CA LEU A 235 11.96 6.92 6.35
C LEU A 235 11.71 7.58 7.71
N ASN A 236 12.72 8.18 8.30
CA ASN A 236 12.60 8.90 9.57
C ASN A 236 11.61 10.07 9.48
N TRP A 237 11.68 10.84 8.38
CA TRP A 237 10.74 11.94 8.15
C TRP A 237 9.29 11.44 8.04
N LEU A 238 9.06 10.35 7.31
CA LEU A 238 7.73 9.73 7.15
C LEU A 238 7.16 9.26 8.49
N ASN A 239 7.97 8.60 9.32
CA ASN A 239 7.54 8.13 10.62
C ASN A 239 7.25 9.30 11.59
N ASN A 240 8.05 10.37 11.54
CA ASN A 240 7.77 11.58 12.30
C ASN A 240 6.48 12.27 11.82
N PHE A 241 6.26 12.37 10.51
CA PHE A 241 5.02 12.89 9.93
C PHE A 241 3.81 12.07 10.41
N LEU A 242 3.87 10.74 10.33
CA LEU A 242 2.79 9.87 10.81
C LEU A 242 2.49 10.06 12.29
N ARG A 243 3.54 10.16 13.12
CA ARG A 243 3.39 10.39 14.55
C ARG A 243 2.70 11.73 14.82
N GLN A 244 3.12 12.80 14.13
CA GLN A 244 2.51 14.11 14.27
C GLN A 244 1.03 14.13 13.90
N ILE A 245 0.64 13.56 12.75
CA ILE A 245 -0.77 13.57 12.33
C ILE A 245 -1.68 12.69 13.21
N LYS A 246 -1.11 11.69 13.90
CA LYS A 246 -1.84 10.81 14.83
C LYS A 246 -1.94 11.37 16.23
N GLU A 247 -0.88 12.00 16.74
CA GLU A 247 -0.76 12.42 18.14
C GLU A 247 -1.12 13.90 18.39
N ASP A 248 -1.13 14.72 17.34
CA ASP A 248 -1.53 16.14 17.47
C ASP A 248 -3.03 16.26 17.76
N LYS A 249 -3.35 16.44 19.04
CA LYS A 249 -4.73 16.57 19.53
C LYS A 249 -5.45 17.84 19.06
N VAL A 250 -4.71 18.85 18.61
CA VAL A 250 -5.29 20.12 18.12
C VAL A 250 -5.71 20.00 16.67
N VAL A 251 -4.80 19.54 15.82
CA VAL A 251 -5.07 19.36 14.39
C VAL A 251 -5.85 18.06 14.16
N ASN A 252 -5.48 17.00 14.86
CA ASN A 252 -6.11 15.67 14.83
C ASN A 252 -6.43 15.19 13.39
N LEU A 253 -5.42 15.32 12.50
CA LEU A 253 -5.65 15.12 11.07
C LEU A 253 -6.04 13.68 10.76
N HIS A 254 -5.35 12.72 11.37
CA HIS A 254 -5.61 11.30 11.13
C HIS A 254 -7.07 10.94 11.45
N GLU A 255 -7.54 11.33 12.63
CA GLU A 255 -8.93 11.09 13.07
C GLU A 255 -9.95 11.79 12.16
N LYS A 256 -9.71 13.06 11.79
CA LYS A 256 -10.58 13.79 10.86
C LYS A 256 -10.69 13.10 9.50
N LEU A 257 -9.58 12.58 8.98
CA LEU A 257 -9.59 11.85 7.72
C LEU A 257 -10.25 10.48 7.87
N TYR A 258 -10.04 9.81 9.00
CA TYR A 258 -10.73 8.55 9.29
C TYR A 258 -12.24 8.75 9.34
N GLN A 259 -12.72 9.72 10.10
CA GLN A 259 -14.14 10.04 10.16
C GLN A 259 -14.72 10.40 8.78
N LYS A 260 -13.97 11.19 8.00
CA LYS A 260 -14.40 11.61 6.65
C LYS A 260 -14.56 10.45 5.67
N TRP A 261 -13.65 9.47 5.71
CA TRP A 261 -13.57 8.47 4.65
C TRP A 261 -14.11 7.09 5.06
N PHE A 262 -14.02 6.73 6.34
CA PHE A 262 -14.42 5.40 6.82
C PHE A 262 -15.76 5.41 7.59
N VAL A 263 -16.14 6.54 8.18
CA VAL A 263 -17.36 6.67 8.97
C VAL A 263 -18.45 7.43 8.23
N ASP A 264 -18.12 8.60 7.65
CA ASP A 264 -19.05 9.38 6.83
C ASP A 264 -19.06 8.84 5.39
N THR A 265 -20.18 8.25 4.97
CA THR A 265 -20.34 7.66 3.63
C THR A 265 -20.91 8.63 2.58
N LYS A 266 -21.12 9.91 2.90
CA LYS A 266 -21.68 10.91 1.95
C LYS A 266 -20.86 11.07 0.67
N TRP A 267 -19.56 10.81 0.73
CA TRP A 267 -18.70 10.85 -0.45
C TRP A 267 -19.05 9.77 -1.49
N LEU A 268 -19.72 8.67 -1.11
CA LEU A 268 -20.20 7.65 -2.05
C LEU A 268 -21.05 8.22 -3.19
N GLN A 269 -21.86 9.25 -2.90
CA GLN A 269 -22.65 9.94 -3.93
C GLN A 269 -21.80 10.59 -5.02
N ARG A 270 -20.52 10.81 -4.77
CA ARG A 270 -19.56 11.40 -5.73
C ARG A 270 -18.90 10.36 -6.62
N VAL A 271 -18.93 9.09 -6.25
CA VAL A 271 -18.24 7.98 -6.95
C VAL A 271 -19.23 6.98 -7.57
N GLN A 272 -20.40 6.81 -6.95
CA GLN A 272 -21.43 5.85 -7.39
C GLN A 272 -22.56 6.48 -8.18
#